data_5ff6edf165306c2d1dcd6bc5c2c14f54
#
_entry.id   5ff6edf165306c2d1dcd6bc5c2c14f54
#
_cell.length_a   1.000
_cell.length_b   1.000
_cell.length_c   1.000
_cell.angle_alpha   90.00
_cell.angle_beta   90.00
_cell.angle_gamma   90.00
#
_symmetry.space_group_name_H-M   'P 1'
#
loop_
_entity.id
_entity.type
_entity.pdbx_description
1 polymer ?
#
loop_
_entity_poly.entity_id
_entity_poly.type
_entity_poly.pdbx_seq_one_letter_code
_entity_poly.pdbx_strand_id
1 'polypeptide(L)'
;MKYYIAGAGGFIGGHLVNRLIESGNEVIAVDVKHQDEWFQINNKAKNFFECDLKILKNCEDTINNELDVIINLACNMGGIGFITSYKAECMLSVLINTNLLMQAKEKKIKKFFFSSSACIYPTDIQSDQKSI
;
A
#
# COMPACT_ATOMS: atom_id res chain seq x y z
N MET A 1 16.57 4.60 6.66
CA MET A 1 15.67 3.44 6.82
C MET A 1 15.30 2.92 5.44
N LYS A 2 14.93 1.65 5.34
CA LYS A 2 14.52 1.01 4.09
C LYS A 2 13.03 0.69 4.10
N TYR A 3 12.30 1.31 3.20
CA TYR A 3 10.83 1.24 3.12
C TYR A 3 10.39 0.41 1.92
N TYR A 4 9.31 -0.33 2.09
CA TYR A 4 8.55 -0.97 1.02
C TYR A 4 7.19 -0.28 0.91
N ILE A 5 6.87 0.28 -0.25
CA ILE A 5 5.64 1.00 -0.50
C ILE A 5 4.81 0.23 -1.52
N ALA A 6 3.78 -0.46 -1.05
CA ALA A 6 2.78 -1.09 -1.91
C ALA A 6 1.73 -0.06 -2.33
N GLY A 7 1.39 -0.01 -3.62
CA GLY A 7 0.51 1.02 -4.19
C GLY A 7 1.26 2.32 -4.52
N ALA A 8 2.55 2.21 -4.84
CA ALA A 8 3.43 3.35 -5.10
C ALA A 8 3.05 4.16 -6.35
N GLY A 9 2.41 3.54 -7.34
CA GLY A 9 1.90 4.20 -8.54
C GLY A 9 0.59 4.96 -8.34
N GLY A 10 -0.01 4.89 -7.14
CA GLY A 10 -1.17 5.67 -6.76
C GLY A 10 -0.82 7.12 -6.38
N PHE A 11 -1.85 7.98 -6.24
CA PHE A 11 -1.66 9.39 -5.88
C PHE A 11 -0.91 9.53 -4.54
N ILE A 12 -1.41 8.90 -3.46
CA ILE A 12 -0.78 8.98 -2.13
C ILE A 12 0.58 8.28 -2.15
N GLY A 13 0.65 7.08 -2.75
CA GLY A 13 1.88 6.28 -2.80
C GLY A 13 3.03 7.03 -3.47
N GLY A 14 2.78 7.65 -4.61
CA GLY A 14 3.80 8.41 -5.34
C GLY A 14 4.34 9.60 -4.57
N HIS A 15 3.46 10.38 -3.92
CA HIS A 15 3.89 11.48 -3.04
C HIS A 15 4.74 10.98 -1.85
N LEU A 16 4.33 9.87 -1.24
CA LEU A 16 5.06 9.28 -0.13
C LEU A 16 6.45 8.78 -0.55
N VAL A 17 6.54 8.09 -1.70
CA VAL A 17 7.82 7.63 -2.27
C VAL A 17 8.77 8.81 -2.46
N ASN A 18 8.30 9.89 -3.10
CA ASN A 18 9.09 11.09 -3.33
C ASN A 18 9.60 11.68 -2.00
N ARG A 19 8.71 11.84 -1.03
CA ARG A 19 9.06 12.42 0.28
C ARG A 19 10.08 11.59 1.04
N LEU A 20 9.94 10.27 1.03
CA LEU A 20 10.89 9.36 1.70
C LEU A 20 12.28 9.42 1.07
N ILE A 21 12.36 9.44 -0.27
CA ILE A 21 13.63 9.54 -1.00
C ILE A 21 14.31 10.88 -0.74
N GLU A 22 13.55 11.98 -0.78
CA GLU A 22 14.07 13.33 -0.46
C GLU A 22 14.60 13.43 0.97
N SER A 23 14.04 12.64 1.88
CA SER A 23 14.50 12.55 3.29
C SER A 23 15.66 11.58 3.49
N GLY A 24 16.28 11.09 2.40
CA GLY A 24 17.47 10.23 2.45
C GLY A 24 17.19 8.76 2.78
N ASN A 25 15.95 8.30 2.61
CA ASN A 25 15.61 6.90 2.83
C ASN A 25 15.73 6.08 1.54
N GLU A 26 15.96 4.79 1.68
CA GLU A 26 15.84 3.82 0.60
C GLU A 26 14.38 3.38 0.46
N VAL A 27 13.88 3.31 -0.78
CA VAL A 27 12.50 2.93 -1.05
C VAL A 27 12.44 1.86 -2.13
N ILE A 28 11.73 0.78 -1.83
CA ILE A 28 11.22 -0.19 -2.81
C ILE A 28 9.78 0.21 -3.10
N ALA A 29 9.51 0.62 -4.33
CA ALA A 29 8.20 1.09 -4.79
C ALA A 29 7.54 -0.01 -5.64
N VAL A 30 6.33 -0.41 -5.30
CA VAL A 30 5.63 -1.52 -5.96
C VAL A 30 4.21 -1.13 -6.32
N ASP A 31 3.82 -1.41 -7.55
CA ASP A 31 2.45 -1.24 -8.04
C ASP A 31 2.14 -2.28 -9.13
N VAL A 32 0.86 -2.54 -9.36
CA VAL A 32 0.40 -3.36 -10.47
C VAL A 32 0.38 -2.59 -11.80
N LYS A 33 0.35 -1.26 -11.70
CA LYS A 33 0.35 -0.38 -12.88
C LYS A 33 1.71 -0.32 -13.53
N HIS A 34 1.71 -0.23 -14.85
CA HIS A 34 2.90 0.14 -15.59
C HIS A 34 3.42 1.50 -15.13
N GLN A 35 4.74 1.68 -15.10
CA GLN A 35 5.37 2.89 -14.55
C GLN A 35 4.90 4.18 -15.24
N ASP A 36 4.60 4.13 -16.53
CA ASP A 36 4.11 5.28 -17.30
C ASP A 36 2.72 5.76 -16.84
N GLU A 37 1.99 4.92 -16.10
CA GLU A 37 0.66 5.22 -15.55
C GLU A 37 0.71 5.73 -14.11
N TRP A 38 1.90 5.86 -13.52
CA TRP A 38 2.04 6.34 -12.16
C TRP A 38 1.77 7.84 -12.08
N PHE A 39 1.04 8.25 -11.05
CA PHE A 39 0.76 9.67 -10.81
C PHE A 39 2.02 10.51 -10.60
N GLN A 40 3.03 9.90 -10.01
CA GLN A 40 4.30 10.54 -9.69
C GLN A 40 5.42 9.63 -10.22
N ILE A 41 6.23 10.15 -11.13
CA ILE A 41 7.44 9.45 -11.58
C ILE A 41 8.62 10.00 -10.80
N ASN A 42 9.28 9.15 -10.02
CA ASN A 42 10.51 9.52 -9.35
C ASN A 42 11.69 8.85 -10.01
N ASN A 43 12.43 9.60 -10.85
CA ASN A 43 13.63 9.13 -11.50
C ASN A 43 14.79 8.75 -10.54
N LYS A 44 14.63 9.05 -9.24
CA LYS A 44 15.58 8.67 -8.19
C LYS A 44 15.22 7.36 -7.50
N ALA A 45 14.00 6.84 -7.71
CA ALA A 45 13.63 5.52 -7.22
C ALA A 45 14.40 4.46 -8.01
N LYS A 46 15.40 3.87 -7.39
CA LYS A 46 16.27 2.86 -8.01
C LYS A 46 15.65 1.47 -8.02
N ASN A 47 14.67 1.23 -7.14
CA ASN A 47 14.06 -0.07 -6.91
C ASN A 47 12.54 0.08 -7.02
N PHE A 48 11.99 -0.15 -8.19
CA PHE A 48 10.55 -0.27 -8.39
C PHE A 48 10.23 -1.60 -9.07
N PHE A 49 9.07 -2.14 -8.73
CA PHE A 49 8.57 -3.39 -9.28
C PHE A 49 7.14 -3.20 -9.77
N GLU A 50 6.90 -3.65 -10.99
CA GLU A 50 5.57 -3.76 -11.57
C GLU A 50 5.08 -5.18 -11.36
N CYS A 51 4.26 -5.39 -10.34
CA CYS A 51 3.74 -6.71 -10.05
C CYS A 51 2.43 -6.70 -9.25
N ASP A 52 1.66 -7.75 -9.42
CA ASP A 52 0.39 -7.93 -8.73
C ASP A 52 0.60 -8.59 -7.35
N LEU A 53 0.36 -7.84 -6.29
CA LEU A 53 0.52 -8.29 -4.90
C LEU A 53 -0.60 -9.24 -4.41
N LYS A 54 -1.61 -9.52 -5.25
CA LYS A 54 -2.55 -10.63 -5.02
C LYS A 54 -1.87 -11.99 -5.19
N ILE A 55 -0.76 -12.03 -5.92
CA ILE A 55 0.05 -13.23 -6.13
C ILE A 55 1.11 -13.28 -5.03
N LEU A 56 0.98 -14.26 -4.12
CA LEU A 56 1.90 -14.41 -2.98
C LEU A 56 3.37 -14.45 -3.41
N LYS A 57 3.66 -15.14 -4.50
CA LYS A 57 5.03 -15.24 -5.04
C LYS A 57 5.65 -13.88 -5.32
N ASN A 58 4.88 -12.91 -5.83
CA ASN A 58 5.38 -11.56 -6.07
C ASN A 58 5.76 -10.84 -4.77
N CYS A 59 5.00 -11.09 -3.70
CA CYS A 59 5.37 -10.57 -2.37
C CYS A 59 6.65 -11.22 -1.83
N GLU A 60 6.82 -12.54 -2.01
CA GLU A 60 8.04 -13.27 -1.62
C GLU A 60 9.28 -12.74 -2.33
N ASP A 61 9.15 -12.47 -3.64
CA ASP A 61 10.28 -12.07 -4.49
C ASP A 61 10.68 -10.60 -4.28
N THR A 62 9.74 -9.74 -3.86
CA THR A 62 9.99 -8.30 -3.70
C THR A 62 10.29 -7.88 -2.26
N ILE A 63 9.87 -8.67 -1.26
CA ILE A 63 10.09 -8.38 0.16
C ILE A 63 11.32 -9.14 0.67
N ASN A 64 12.32 -8.43 1.18
CA ASN A 64 13.51 -9.02 1.79
C ASN A 64 13.64 -8.61 3.26
N ASN A 65 14.55 -9.27 3.98
CA ASN A 65 14.77 -9.08 5.42
C ASN A 65 15.57 -7.82 5.79
N GLU A 66 16.00 -7.02 4.81
CA GLU A 66 16.69 -5.75 5.04
C GLU A 66 15.73 -4.57 5.22
N LEU A 67 14.44 -4.80 4.96
CA LEU A 67 13.40 -3.78 5.11
C LEU A 67 13.15 -3.46 6.59
N ASP A 68 12.98 -2.17 6.88
CA ASP A 68 12.58 -1.69 8.21
C ASP A 68 11.06 -1.56 8.32
N VAL A 69 10.41 -1.13 7.25
CA VAL A 69 8.99 -0.75 7.24
C VAL A 69 8.31 -1.19 5.95
N ILE A 70 7.13 -1.78 6.06
CA ILE A 70 6.20 -1.97 4.95
C ILE A 70 5.01 -1.02 5.14
N ILE A 71 4.67 -0.27 4.10
CA ILE A 71 3.48 0.60 4.04
C ILE A 71 2.58 0.08 2.93
N ASN A 72 1.41 -0.43 3.32
CA ASN A 72 0.41 -0.91 2.38
C ASN A 72 -0.63 0.16 2.05
N LEU A 73 -0.53 0.72 0.84
CA LEU A 73 -1.51 1.61 0.21
C LEU A 73 -2.16 0.96 -1.01
N ALA A 74 -1.76 -0.28 -1.33
CA ALA A 74 -2.34 -1.02 -2.45
C ALA A 74 -3.74 -1.51 -2.08
N CYS A 75 -4.72 -1.11 -2.87
CA CYS A 75 -6.09 -1.55 -2.72
C CYS A 75 -6.81 -1.54 -4.06
N ASN A 76 -7.81 -2.40 -4.19
CA ASN A 76 -8.78 -2.34 -5.28
C ASN A 76 -10.04 -1.66 -4.75
N MET A 77 -10.01 -0.34 -4.70
CA MET A 77 -11.04 0.49 -4.07
C MET A 77 -11.36 1.70 -4.92
N GLY A 78 -12.59 2.19 -4.80
CA GLY A 78 -13.08 3.40 -5.44
C GLY A 78 -14.02 4.17 -4.51
N GLY A 79 -14.79 5.08 -5.06
CA GLY A 79 -15.83 5.80 -4.33
C GLY A 79 -16.98 4.87 -3.88
N ILE A 80 -17.96 5.43 -3.19
CA ILE A 80 -19.08 4.66 -2.58
C ILE A 80 -19.82 3.81 -3.62
N GLY A 81 -19.97 4.28 -4.84
CA GLY A 81 -20.60 3.51 -5.93
C GLY A 81 -19.81 2.25 -6.28
N PHE A 82 -18.47 2.31 -6.30
CA PHE A 82 -17.63 1.14 -6.53
C PHE A 82 -17.77 0.14 -5.38
N ILE A 83 -17.66 0.61 -4.14
CA ILE A 83 -17.72 -0.26 -2.94
C ILE A 83 -19.07 -1.00 -2.83
N THR A 84 -20.17 -0.34 -3.18
CA THR A 84 -21.51 -0.96 -3.14
C THR A 84 -21.75 -1.97 -4.26
N SER A 85 -21.20 -1.73 -5.45
CA SER A 85 -21.45 -2.54 -6.65
C SER A 85 -20.44 -3.68 -6.84
N TYR A 86 -19.20 -3.52 -6.36
CA TYR A 86 -18.08 -4.44 -6.61
C TYR A 86 -17.49 -4.99 -5.32
N LYS A 87 -18.34 -5.58 -4.48
CA LYS A 87 -17.95 -6.07 -3.15
C LYS A 87 -16.89 -7.18 -3.20
N ALA A 88 -16.98 -8.07 -4.18
CA ALA A 88 -16.01 -9.15 -4.35
C ALA A 88 -14.63 -8.60 -4.72
N GLU A 89 -14.57 -7.60 -5.58
CA GLU A 89 -13.34 -6.94 -5.99
C GLU A 89 -12.69 -6.19 -4.83
N CYS A 90 -13.49 -5.60 -3.95
CA CYS A 90 -12.99 -4.97 -2.71
C CYS A 90 -12.28 -5.98 -1.79
N MET A 91 -12.72 -7.24 -1.78
CA MET A 91 -12.06 -8.30 -1.00
C MET A 91 -10.65 -8.63 -1.49
N LEU A 92 -10.28 -8.28 -2.72
CA LEU A 92 -8.92 -8.42 -3.22
C LEU A 92 -7.92 -7.55 -2.44
N SER A 93 -8.38 -6.46 -1.85
CA SER A 93 -7.58 -5.63 -0.95
C SER A 93 -7.21 -6.37 0.34
N VAL A 94 -8.10 -7.23 0.86
CA VAL A 94 -7.82 -8.09 2.00
C VAL A 94 -6.75 -9.13 1.65
N LEU A 95 -6.83 -9.72 0.45
CA LEU A 95 -5.83 -10.68 -0.03
C LEU A 95 -4.45 -10.04 -0.14
N ILE A 96 -4.34 -8.86 -0.77
CA ILE A 96 -3.09 -8.09 -0.86
C ILE A 96 -2.52 -7.85 0.55
N ASN A 97 -3.35 -7.34 1.46
CA ASN A 97 -2.90 -7.04 2.83
C ASN A 97 -2.42 -8.30 3.56
N THR A 98 -3.12 -9.41 3.41
CA THR A 98 -2.76 -10.69 4.02
C THR A 98 -1.42 -11.21 3.49
N ASN A 99 -1.21 -11.19 2.18
CA ASN A 99 0.05 -11.61 1.56
C ASN A 99 1.23 -10.79 2.08
N LEU A 100 1.09 -9.46 2.09
CA LEU A 100 2.12 -8.54 2.58
C LEU A 100 2.41 -8.76 4.08
N LEU A 101 1.38 -8.95 4.89
CA LEU A 101 1.51 -9.15 6.34
C LEU A 101 2.18 -10.48 6.66
N MET A 102 1.85 -11.54 5.90
CA MET A 102 2.52 -12.85 6.04
C MET A 102 4.02 -12.73 5.76
N GLN A 103 4.39 -12.05 4.68
CA GLN A 103 5.80 -11.83 4.34
C GLN A 103 6.50 -10.92 5.36
N ALA A 104 5.83 -9.87 5.84
CA ALA A 104 6.36 -9.03 6.91
C ALA A 104 6.70 -9.84 8.17
N LYS A 105 5.82 -10.75 8.56
CA LYS A 105 6.04 -11.67 9.69
C LYS A 105 7.21 -12.63 9.42
N GLU A 106 7.23 -13.29 8.27
CA GLU A 106 8.25 -14.26 7.89
C GLU A 106 9.65 -13.62 7.86
N LYS A 107 9.76 -12.44 7.21
CA LYS A 107 11.02 -11.69 7.09
C LYS A 107 11.36 -10.87 8.34
N LYS A 108 10.53 -10.93 9.41
CA LYS A 108 10.71 -10.22 10.69
C LYS A 108 10.81 -8.70 10.52
N ILE A 109 10.02 -8.13 9.62
CA ILE A 109 9.96 -6.68 9.42
C ILE A 109 9.39 -6.01 10.67
N LYS A 110 10.05 -4.95 11.13
CA LYS A 110 9.77 -4.33 12.43
C LYS A 110 8.46 -3.55 12.46
N LYS A 111 8.07 -2.95 11.34
CA LYS A 111 6.88 -2.09 11.25
C LYS A 111 6.07 -2.39 10.00
N PHE A 112 4.77 -2.54 10.19
CA PHE A 112 3.79 -2.68 9.13
C PHE A 112 2.71 -1.62 9.30
N PHE A 113 2.50 -0.82 8.27
CA PHE A 113 1.43 0.17 8.22
C PHE A 113 0.37 -0.27 7.20
N PHE A 114 -0.88 -0.21 7.61
CA PHE A 114 -2.04 -0.47 6.76
C PHE A 114 -2.97 0.74 6.77
N SER A 115 -3.26 1.28 5.59
CA SER A 115 -4.28 2.33 5.45
C SER A 115 -5.66 1.70 5.59
N SER A 116 -6.30 1.92 6.72
CA SER A 116 -7.65 1.44 7.00
C SER A 116 -8.70 2.37 6.37
N SER A 117 -9.93 2.28 6.81
CA SER A 117 -11.04 3.08 6.32
C SER A 117 -11.79 3.74 7.48
N ALA A 118 -12.28 4.96 7.26
CA ALA A 118 -13.20 5.62 8.18
C ALA A 118 -14.52 4.85 8.36
N CYS A 119 -14.88 4.01 7.39
CA CYS A 119 -16.10 3.19 7.43
C CYS A 119 -16.09 2.09 8.51
N ILE A 120 -14.98 1.87 9.22
CA ILE A 120 -14.92 0.96 10.36
C ILE A 120 -15.60 1.55 11.61
N TYR A 121 -15.75 2.87 11.67
CA TYR A 121 -16.35 3.53 12.81
C TYR A 121 -17.89 3.50 12.69
N PRO A 122 -18.63 3.33 13.81
CA PRO A 122 -20.08 3.37 13.81
C PRO A 122 -20.62 4.70 13.28
N THR A 123 -21.63 4.64 12.42
CA THR A 123 -22.20 5.83 11.74
C THR A 123 -22.88 6.79 12.70
N ASP A 124 -23.46 6.29 13.78
CA ASP A 124 -24.08 7.09 14.83
C ASP A 124 -23.06 7.98 15.58
N ILE A 125 -21.84 7.46 15.79
CA ILE A 125 -20.74 8.24 16.37
C ILE A 125 -20.19 9.25 15.38
N GLN A 126 -20.11 8.90 14.09
CA GLN A 126 -19.59 9.80 13.05
C GLN A 126 -20.53 10.99 12.77
N SER A 127 -21.83 10.86 13.03
CA SER A 127 -22.83 11.92 12.82
C SER A 127 -22.85 12.98 13.92
N ASP A 128 -22.24 12.71 15.08
CA ASP A 128 -22.20 13.66 16.18
C ASP A 128 -20.92 14.50 16.15
N GLN A 129 -21.03 15.77 15.73
CA GLN A 129 -19.90 16.73 15.68
C GLN A 129 -19.27 17.03 17.06
N LYS A 130 -19.87 16.59 18.15
CA LYS A 130 -19.33 16.77 19.52
C LYS A 130 -18.40 15.66 19.97
N SER A 131 -18.21 14.62 19.16
CA SER A 131 -17.41 13.42 19.50
C SER A 131 -15.96 13.47 19.01
N ILE A 132 -15.46 14.63 18.55
CA ILE A 132 -14.08 14.83 18.12
C ILE A 132 -13.30 15.62 19.15
#